data_31590011739b4b36587781bb18fcf133
#
_entry.id   31590011739b4b36587781bb18fcf133
#
_cell.length_a   1.000
_cell.length_b   1.000
_cell.length_c   1.000
_cell.angle_alpha   90.00
_cell.angle_beta   90.00
_cell.angle_gamma   90.00
#
_symmetry.space_group_name_H-M   'P 1'
#
loop_
_entity.id
_entity.type
_entity.pdbx_description
1 polymer ?
#
loop_
_entity_poly.entity_id
_entity_poly.type
_entity_poly.pdbx_seq_one_letter_code
_entity_poly.pdbx_strand_id
1 'polypeptide(L)'
;MGARRLVAYPCRVLTITQETYDAIVAHAKRDHPDEACGVVAGPEGSDRAERIVEMVNAAGSPTFYEFDSGELLGLYQQMWDRDEEPVVVYHAHTATEAYPSRTDIGLASEPGAHYVLVSTREHGNSDGPVEFRSYRIIDGEVTEEEVTIVKEHS
;
A
#
# COMPACT_ATOMS: atom_id res chain seq x y z
N MET A 1 -26.31 5.59 -19.02
CA MET A 1 -25.98 5.20 -18.74
C MET A 1 -25.39 4.90 -18.56
N GLY A 2 -25.18 4.97 -18.74
CA GLY A 2 -24.63 4.58 -18.68
C GLY A 2 -24.11 3.85 -18.61
N ALA A 3 -24.22 4.03 -19.10
CA ALA A 3 -23.63 2.85 -19.01
C ALA A 3 -22.54 2.95 -18.19
N ARG A 4 -22.82 2.60 -17.20
CA ARG A 4 -21.90 2.51 -16.43
C ARG A 4 -20.93 1.64 -16.96
N ARG A 5 -19.85 2.06 -17.25
CA ARG A 5 -18.88 1.25 -17.63
C ARG A 5 -18.52 0.41 -16.56
N LEU A 6 -18.42 -0.80 -16.76
CA LEU A 6 -17.90 -1.67 -15.79
C LEU A 6 -16.49 -1.29 -15.59
N VAL A 7 -16.17 -0.88 -14.41
CA VAL A 7 -14.80 -0.67 -14.09
C VAL A 7 -14.20 -2.03 -13.90
N ALA A 8 -13.39 -2.42 -14.81
CA ALA A 8 -12.69 -3.65 -14.66
C ALA A 8 -11.53 -3.42 -13.75
N TYR A 9 -11.42 -4.21 -12.74
CA TYR A 9 -10.21 -4.32 -11.97
C TYR A 9 -9.60 -5.63 -12.40
N PRO A 10 -9.08 -5.69 -13.62
CA PRO A 10 -8.74 -6.95 -14.25
C PRO A 10 -7.54 -7.60 -13.66
N CYS A 11 -6.70 -6.81 -13.07
CA CYS A 11 -5.45 -7.33 -12.65
C CYS A 11 -5.55 -7.84 -11.24
N ARG A 12 -5.29 -9.12 -11.07
CA ARG A 12 -5.18 -9.71 -9.75
C ARG A 12 -3.72 -9.97 -9.44
N VAL A 13 -2.86 -9.11 -9.94
CA VAL A 13 -1.42 -9.19 -9.75
C VAL A 13 -0.91 -7.79 -9.50
N LEU A 14 -0.13 -7.61 -8.45
CA LEU A 14 0.64 -6.40 -8.27
C LEU A 14 2.01 -6.63 -8.88
N THR A 15 2.38 -5.84 -9.88
CA THR A 15 3.73 -5.85 -10.41
C THR A 15 4.48 -4.67 -9.80
N ILE A 16 5.57 -4.95 -9.11
CA ILE A 16 6.32 -3.94 -8.38
C ILE A 16 7.80 -4.15 -8.64
N THR A 17 8.55 -3.06 -8.71
CA THR A 17 10.00 -3.20 -8.91
C THR A 17 10.67 -3.64 -7.63
N GLN A 18 11.83 -4.29 -7.77
CA GLN A 18 12.63 -4.70 -6.62
C GLN A 18 12.98 -3.49 -5.74
N GLU A 19 13.30 -2.37 -6.37
CA GLU A 19 13.64 -1.15 -5.65
C GLU A 19 12.48 -0.68 -4.76
N THR A 20 11.27 -0.66 -5.30
CA THR A 20 10.09 -0.23 -4.54
C THR A 20 9.75 -1.24 -3.44
N TYR A 21 9.84 -2.54 -3.76
CA TYR A 21 9.65 -3.60 -2.77
C TYR A 21 10.61 -3.40 -1.59
N ASP A 22 11.90 -3.23 -1.90
CA ASP A 22 12.92 -3.07 -0.86
C ASP A 22 12.67 -1.81 -0.02
N ALA A 23 12.21 -0.73 -0.64
CA ALA A 23 11.93 0.51 0.06
C ALA A 23 10.76 0.36 1.03
N ILE A 24 9.71 -0.33 0.63
CA ILE A 24 8.57 -0.59 1.51
C ILE A 24 8.99 -1.45 2.70
N VAL A 25 9.75 -2.51 2.45
CA VAL A 25 10.23 -3.39 3.50
C VAL A 25 11.15 -2.65 4.48
N ALA A 26 12.04 -1.81 3.95
CA ALA A 26 12.95 -1.03 4.77
C ALA A 26 12.18 -0.06 5.68
N HIS A 27 11.14 0.58 5.15
CA HIS A 27 10.30 1.48 5.93
C HIS A 27 9.59 0.72 7.05
N ALA A 28 9.03 -0.44 6.73
CA ALA A 28 8.33 -1.27 7.72
C ALA A 28 9.26 -1.67 8.87
N LYS A 29 10.48 -2.08 8.55
CA LYS A 29 11.44 -2.50 9.56
C LYS A 29 11.97 -1.33 10.38
N ARG A 30 12.21 -0.20 9.72
CA ARG A 30 12.74 0.97 10.41
C ARG A 30 11.76 1.48 11.46
N ASP A 31 10.47 1.49 11.16
CA ASP A 31 9.47 2.02 12.07
C ASP A 31 8.98 1.02 13.11
N HIS A 32 9.31 -0.28 12.92
CA HIS A 32 8.93 -1.30 13.91
C HIS A 32 9.36 -0.84 15.33
N PRO A 33 8.52 -0.91 16.35
CA PRO A 33 7.25 -1.64 16.45
C PRO A 33 5.99 -0.83 16.08
N ASP A 34 6.14 0.38 15.57
CA ASP A 34 4.99 1.14 15.10
C ASP A 34 4.64 0.70 13.68
N GLU A 35 3.38 0.85 13.32
CA GLU A 35 2.93 0.46 11.98
C GLU A 35 3.34 1.55 10.97
N ALA A 36 4.29 1.23 10.12
CA ALA A 36 4.66 2.12 9.02
C ALA A 36 3.51 2.22 8.01
N CYS A 37 3.40 3.33 7.33
CA CYS A 37 2.39 3.51 6.30
C CYS A 37 2.89 4.43 5.20
N GLY A 38 2.32 4.28 4.01
CA GLY A 38 2.70 5.11 2.88
C GLY A 38 1.90 4.79 1.63
N VAL A 39 2.27 5.47 0.56
CA VAL A 39 1.62 5.37 -0.74
C VAL A 39 2.69 5.26 -1.81
N VAL A 40 2.45 4.46 -2.83
CA VAL A 40 3.28 4.49 -4.03
C VAL A 40 2.41 5.04 -5.15
N ALA A 41 2.80 6.19 -5.67
CA ALA A 41 2.09 6.87 -6.72
C ALA A 41 2.63 6.46 -8.08
N GLY A 42 1.81 6.58 -9.09
CA GLY A 42 2.22 6.34 -10.47
C GLY A 42 1.30 7.05 -11.43
N PRO A 43 1.66 7.06 -12.72
CA PRO A 43 0.87 7.75 -13.72
C PRO A 43 -0.56 7.27 -13.76
N GLU A 44 -1.48 8.19 -13.83
CA GLU A 44 -2.91 7.90 -13.82
C GLU A 44 -3.27 6.88 -14.91
N GLY A 45 -3.99 5.85 -14.54
CA GLY A 45 -4.42 4.79 -15.47
C GLY A 45 -3.35 3.78 -15.84
N SER A 46 -2.13 3.90 -15.28
CA SER A 46 -1.01 3.04 -15.70
C SER A 46 -0.82 1.77 -14.88
N ASP A 47 -1.32 1.76 -13.66
CA ASP A 47 -1.06 0.68 -12.68
C ASP A 47 0.45 0.47 -12.43
N ARG A 48 1.25 1.53 -12.59
CA ARG A 48 2.70 1.46 -12.42
C ARG A 48 3.07 2.16 -11.11
N ALA A 49 3.48 1.38 -10.12
CA ALA A 49 3.88 1.90 -8.82
C ALA A 49 5.32 2.44 -8.92
N GLU A 50 5.45 3.75 -9.11
CA GLU A 50 6.74 4.36 -9.44
C GLU A 50 7.34 5.22 -8.34
N ARG A 51 6.53 5.97 -7.61
CA ARG A 51 7.06 6.96 -6.67
C ARG A 51 6.56 6.65 -5.26
N ILE A 52 7.45 6.14 -4.42
CA ILE A 52 7.09 5.84 -3.04
C ILE A 52 7.08 7.12 -2.22
N VAL A 53 6.04 7.29 -1.41
CA VAL A 53 5.91 8.40 -0.48
C VAL A 53 5.66 7.82 0.89
N GLU A 54 6.68 7.86 1.74
CA GLU A 54 6.55 7.43 3.11
C GLU A 54 5.70 8.45 3.86
N MET A 55 4.76 7.96 4.66
CA MET A 55 3.87 8.82 5.42
C MET A 55 4.12 8.60 6.90
N VAL A 56 3.77 9.60 7.71
CA VAL A 56 3.85 9.46 9.14
C VAL A 56 2.60 8.75 9.63
N ASN A 57 2.78 7.77 10.52
CA ASN A 57 1.64 7.19 11.21
C ASN A 57 1.24 8.16 12.32
N ALA A 58 0.20 8.95 12.10
CA ALA A 58 -0.25 9.97 13.04
C ALA A 58 -0.72 9.36 14.37
N ALA A 59 -1.09 8.08 14.36
CA ALA A 59 -1.48 7.38 15.58
C ALA A 59 -0.27 6.97 16.42
N GLY A 60 0.91 6.85 15.81
CA GLY A 60 2.12 6.42 16.51
C GLY A 60 1.90 5.10 17.24
N SER A 61 1.24 4.14 16.60
CA SER A 61 0.75 2.95 17.28
C SER A 61 1.31 1.68 16.66
N PRO A 62 1.58 0.65 17.50
CA PRO A 62 1.95 -0.66 16.98
C PRO A 62 0.74 -1.51 16.56
N THR A 63 -0.49 -1.00 16.73
CA THR A 63 -1.69 -1.79 16.45
C THR A 63 -2.61 -1.20 15.39
N PHE A 64 -2.38 0.04 14.97
CA PHE A 64 -3.08 0.58 13.82
C PHE A 64 -2.33 1.79 13.28
N TYR A 65 -2.74 2.24 12.09
CA TYR A 65 -2.13 3.41 11.49
C TYR A 65 -3.20 4.41 11.07
N GLU A 66 -2.76 5.65 10.96
CA GLU A 66 -3.61 6.73 10.50
C GLU A 66 -2.72 7.73 9.78
N PHE A 67 -3.07 8.06 8.54
CA PHE A 67 -2.32 9.09 7.82
C PHE A 67 -2.59 10.45 8.46
N ASP A 68 -1.54 11.25 8.55
CA ASP A 68 -1.72 12.64 8.94
C ASP A 68 -2.54 13.36 7.87
N SER A 69 -3.61 14.05 8.27
CA SER A 69 -4.53 14.66 7.31
C SER A 69 -3.85 15.71 6.45
N GLY A 70 -2.95 16.49 7.02
CA GLY A 70 -2.23 17.51 6.25
C GLY A 70 -1.28 16.91 5.23
N GLU A 71 -0.56 15.85 5.63
CA GLU A 71 0.30 15.13 4.71
C GLU A 71 -0.49 14.49 3.58
N LEU A 72 -1.62 13.89 3.91
CA LEU A 72 -2.45 13.23 2.92
C LEU A 72 -3.00 14.23 1.91
N LEU A 73 -3.47 15.38 2.37
CA LEU A 73 -3.95 16.43 1.50
C LEU A 73 -2.83 16.92 0.57
N GLY A 74 -1.63 17.13 1.13
CA GLY A 74 -0.48 17.55 0.33
C GLY A 74 -0.12 16.52 -0.74
N LEU A 75 -0.18 15.23 -0.38
CA LEU A 75 0.10 14.16 -1.32
C LEU A 75 -0.91 14.16 -2.48
N TYR A 76 -2.20 14.29 -2.17
CA TYR A 76 -3.22 14.32 -3.22
C TYR A 76 -3.04 15.53 -4.14
N GLN A 77 -2.65 16.68 -3.60
CA GLN A 77 -2.34 17.86 -4.41
C GLN A 77 -1.15 17.60 -5.32
N GLN A 78 -0.10 16.96 -4.81
CA GLN A 78 1.07 16.62 -5.62
C GLN A 78 0.69 15.63 -6.72
N MET A 79 -0.07 14.61 -6.39
CA MET A 79 -0.48 13.64 -7.40
C MET A 79 -1.34 14.29 -8.47
N TRP A 80 -2.24 15.17 -8.07
CA TRP A 80 -3.07 15.91 -9.02
C TRP A 80 -2.20 16.72 -10.00
N ASP A 81 -1.23 17.45 -9.46
CA ASP A 81 -0.34 18.29 -10.28
C ASP A 81 0.55 17.48 -11.21
N ARG A 82 0.81 16.22 -10.86
CA ARG A 82 1.71 15.35 -11.62
C ARG A 82 0.97 14.30 -12.46
N ASP A 83 -0.34 14.40 -12.52
CA ASP A 83 -1.19 13.42 -13.21
C ASP A 83 -0.92 12.00 -12.71
N GLU A 84 -0.81 11.86 -11.41
CA GLU A 84 -0.58 10.60 -10.75
C GLU A 84 -1.80 10.17 -9.94
N GLU A 85 -1.83 8.89 -9.60
CA GLU A 85 -2.85 8.33 -8.70
C GLU A 85 -2.16 7.42 -7.70
N PRO A 86 -2.80 7.10 -6.57
CA PRO A 86 -2.25 6.12 -5.65
C PRO A 86 -2.40 4.72 -6.25
N VAL A 87 -1.29 4.11 -6.60
CA VAL A 87 -1.27 2.75 -7.16
C VAL A 87 -1.21 1.73 -6.03
N VAL A 88 -0.41 2.00 -5.00
CA VAL A 88 -0.27 1.14 -3.83
C VAL A 88 -0.51 1.98 -2.59
N VAL A 89 -1.31 1.43 -1.68
CA VAL A 89 -1.41 1.95 -0.31
C VAL A 89 -0.86 0.86 0.59
N TYR A 90 0.18 1.16 1.36
CA TYR A 90 0.81 0.11 2.15
C TYR A 90 0.86 0.47 3.63
N HIS A 91 0.84 -0.56 4.48
CA HIS A 91 1.18 -0.38 5.88
C HIS A 91 1.74 -1.69 6.44
N ALA A 92 2.32 -1.61 7.63
CA ALA A 92 2.93 -2.74 8.28
C ALA A 92 2.07 -3.21 9.45
N HIS A 93 2.00 -4.54 9.61
CA HIS A 93 1.51 -5.14 10.84
C HIS A 93 2.74 -5.60 11.62
N THR A 94 2.80 -5.33 12.90
CA THR A 94 3.99 -5.62 13.69
C THR A 94 3.80 -6.78 14.66
N ALA A 95 2.56 -7.19 14.90
CA ALA A 95 2.24 -8.27 15.83
C ALA A 95 1.34 -9.34 15.22
N THR A 96 0.82 -9.10 14.03
CA THR A 96 -0.11 -10.02 13.37
C THR A 96 0.33 -10.30 11.94
N GLU A 97 -0.34 -11.25 11.30
CA GLU A 97 -0.05 -11.60 9.91
C GLU A 97 -0.38 -10.46 8.95
N ALA A 98 0.15 -10.57 7.75
CA ALA A 98 -0.07 -9.58 6.70
C ALA A 98 -1.44 -9.76 6.06
N TYR A 99 -2.47 -9.51 6.83
CA TYR A 99 -3.87 -9.58 6.38
C TYR A 99 -4.63 -8.36 6.92
N PRO A 100 -5.47 -7.73 6.11
CA PRO A 100 -6.18 -6.51 6.55
C PRO A 100 -7.04 -6.75 7.77
N SER A 101 -6.92 -5.88 8.76
CA SER A 101 -7.78 -5.93 9.93
C SER A 101 -9.17 -5.38 9.56
N ARG A 102 -10.13 -5.56 10.45
CA ARG A 102 -11.46 -5.01 10.25
C ARG A 102 -11.40 -3.49 10.07
N THR A 103 -10.55 -2.83 10.84
CA THR A 103 -10.36 -1.38 10.72
C THR A 103 -9.76 -1.03 9.36
N ASP A 104 -8.75 -1.78 8.92
CA ASP A 104 -8.12 -1.56 7.62
C ASP A 104 -9.15 -1.65 6.50
N ILE A 105 -10.01 -2.65 6.55
CA ILE A 105 -11.05 -2.85 5.54
C ILE A 105 -12.02 -1.68 5.54
N GLY A 106 -12.43 -1.24 6.73
CA GLY A 106 -13.38 -0.14 6.85
C GLY A 106 -12.83 1.20 6.37
N LEU A 107 -11.52 1.38 6.45
CA LEU A 107 -10.88 2.63 6.03
C LEU A 107 -10.41 2.62 4.59
N ALA A 108 -10.45 1.48 3.91
CA ALA A 108 -9.98 1.38 2.54
C ALA A 108 -10.91 2.17 1.62
N SER A 109 -10.37 3.20 0.98
CA SER A 109 -11.15 4.13 0.17
C SER A 109 -10.70 4.24 -1.27
N GLU A 110 -9.69 3.45 -1.67
CA GLU A 110 -9.14 3.52 -3.02
C GLU A 110 -9.36 2.17 -3.71
N PRO A 111 -10.52 1.95 -4.32
CA PRO A 111 -10.83 0.63 -4.89
C PRO A 111 -9.91 0.25 -6.06
N GLY A 112 -9.28 1.21 -6.70
CA GLY A 112 -8.33 0.95 -7.77
C GLY A 112 -6.93 0.66 -7.30
N ALA A 113 -6.63 0.84 -6.02
CA ALA A 113 -5.28 0.66 -5.49
C ALA A 113 -5.03 -0.77 -5.05
N HIS A 114 -3.75 -1.13 -5.01
CA HIS A 114 -3.30 -2.38 -4.39
C HIS A 114 -2.99 -2.06 -2.93
N TYR A 115 -3.60 -2.81 -2.01
CA TYR A 115 -3.35 -2.63 -0.58
C TYR A 115 -2.30 -3.64 -0.16
N VAL A 116 -1.10 -3.15 0.15
CA VAL A 116 0.03 -3.99 0.52
C VAL A 116 0.19 -3.98 2.03
N LEU A 117 0.33 -5.17 2.60
CA LEU A 117 0.66 -5.33 4.00
C LEU A 117 1.98 -6.06 4.14
N VAL A 118 2.81 -5.54 5.03
CA VAL A 118 4.09 -6.15 5.36
C VAL A 118 4.05 -6.51 6.84
N SER A 119 4.26 -7.77 7.17
CA SER A 119 4.31 -8.13 8.59
C SER A 119 5.74 -8.29 9.04
N THR A 120 6.10 -7.55 10.08
CA THR A 120 7.41 -7.63 10.72
C THR A 120 7.36 -8.45 12.01
N ARG A 121 6.30 -9.21 12.22
CA ARG A 121 6.06 -9.92 13.48
C ARG A 121 7.16 -10.93 13.86
N GLU A 122 7.82 -11.51 12.87
CA GLU A 122 8.79 -12.56 13.17
C GLU A 122 10.19 -12.04 13.48
N HIS A 123 10.65 -11.04 12.74
CA HIS A 123 12.03 -10.56 12.86
C HIS A 123 12.16 -9.12 13.29
N GLY A 124 11.02 -8.41 13.46
CA GLY A 124 11.07 -7.02 13.88
C GLY A 124 11.86 -6.17 12.89
N ASN A 125 12.80 -5.41 13.42
CA ASN A 125 13.65 -4.56 12.59
C ASN A 125 14.99 -5.22 12.23
N SER A 126 15.17 -6.50 12.56
CA SER A 126 16.39 -7.18 12.18
C SER A 126 16.27 -7.81 10.80
N ASP A 127 17.39 -8.29 10.26
CA ASP A 127 17.39 -8.96 8.97
C ASP A 127 16.59 -10.25 9.05
N GLY A 128 15.91 -10.55 7.99
CA GLY A 128 15.10 -11.75 7.91
C GLY A 128 13.92 -11.53 6.99
N PRO A 129 13.29 -12.60 6.52
CA PRO A 129 12.18 -12.46 5.61
C PRO A 129 10.95 -11.85 6.30
N VAL A 130 10.12 -11.19 5.51
CA VAL A 130 8.86 -10.62 5.97
C VAL A 130 7.73 -11.25 5.15
N GLU A 131 6.53 -11.21 5.71
CA GLU A 131 5.35 -11.47 4.90
C GLU A 131 5.06 -10.19 4.12
N PHE A 132 4.90 -10.32 2.82
CA PHE A 132 4.57 -9.20 1.96
C PHE A 132 3.43 -9.67 1.07
N ARG A 133 2.25 -9.12 1.28
CA ARG A 133 1.05 -9.56 0.57
C ARG A 133 0.28 -8.37 0.04
N SER A 134 -0.41 -8.56 -1.06
CA SER A 134 -1.20 -7.52 -1.69
C SER A 134 -2.66 -7.95 -1.80
N TYR A 135 -3.54 -6.98 -1.62
CA TYR A 135 -4.98 -7.22 -1.61
C TYR A 135 -5.70 -6.16 -2.41
N ARG A 136 -6.82 -6.55 -3.01
CA ARG A 136 -7.81 -5.61 -3.49
C ARG A 136 -8.89 -5.52 -2.42
N ILE A 137 -9.26 -4.30 -2.08
CA ILE A 137 -10.32 -4.06 -1.10
C ILE A 137 -11.36 -3.16 -1.76
N ILE A 138 -12.47 -3.77 -2.15
CA ILE A 138 -13.51 -3.07 -2.90
C ILE A 138 -14.85 -3.31 -2.21
N ASP A 139 -15.48 -2.24 -1.76
CA ASP A 139 -16.77 -2.31 -1.06
C ASP A 139 -16.75 -3.31 0.10
N GLY A 140 -15.65 -3.33 0.84
CA GLY A 140 -15.50 -4.20 2.00
C GLY A 140 -15.10 -5.63 1.67
N GLU A 141 -14.97 -5.97 0.38
CA GLU A 141 -14.54 -7.30 -0.01
C GLU A 141 -13.04 -7.34 -0.22
N VAL A 142 -12.38 -8.29 0.41
CA VAL A 142 -10.93 -8.46 0.36
C VAL A 142 -10.59 -9.64 -0.53
N THR A 143 -9.74 -9.41 -1.51
CA THR A 143 -9.24 -10.47 -2.39
C THR A 143 -7.73 -10.37 -2.41
N GLU A 144 -7.06 -11.44 -2.04
CA GLU A 144 -5.61 -11.48 -2.14
C GLU A 144 -5.20 -11.64 -3.60
N GLU A 145 -4.10 -11.00 -3.99
CA GLU A 145 -3.56 -11.08 -5.35
C GLU A 145 -2.09 -11.45 -5.30
N GLU A 146 -1.57 -11.94 -6.41
CA GLU A 146 -0.17 -12.29 -6.50
C GLU A 146 0.69 -11.04 -6.56
N VAL A 147 1.90 -11.14 -6.04
CA VAL A 147 2.91 -10.08 -6.14
C VAL A 147 4.03 -10.57 -7.04
N THR A 148 4.27 -9.85 -8.12
CA THR A 148 5.36 -10.13 -9.05
C THR A 148 6.39 -9.02 -8.91
N ILE A 149 7.62 -9.41 -8.62
CA ILE A 149 8.71 -8.44 -8.44
C ILE A 149 9.55 -8.46 -9.72
N VAL A 150 9.71 -7.29 -10.31
CA VAL A 150 10.48 -7.12 -11.54
C VAL A 150 11.65 -6.19 -11.31
N LYS A 151 12.61 -6.21 -12.20
CA LYS A 151 13.76 -5.34 -12.08
C LYS A 151 13.39 -3.90 -12.38
N GLU A 152 12.58 -3.72 -13.42
CA GLU A 152 12.04 -2.42 -13.77
C GLU A 152 10.74 -2.63 -14.55
N HIS A 153 9.90 -1.60 -14.59
CA HIS A 153 8.66 -1.66 -15.36
C HIS A 153 8.99 -1.66 -16.85
N SER A 154 8.23 -2.43 -17.62
CA SER A 154 8.43 -2.50 -19.07
C SER A 154 7.73 -1.35 -19.80
#